data_625092f15e37990e5181272c8407018c
#
_entry.id   625092f15e37990e5181272c8407018c
#
_cell.length_a   1.000
_cell.length_b   1.000
_cell.length_c   1.000
_cell.angle_alpha   90.00
_cell.angle_beta   90.00
_cell.angle_gamma   90.00
#
_symmetry.space_group_name_H-M   'P 1'
#
loop_
_entity.id
_entity.type
_entity.pdbx_description
1 polymer ?
#
loop_
_entity_poly.entity_id
_entity_poly.type
_entity_poly.pdbx_seq_one_letter_code
_entity_poly.pdbx_strand_id
1 'polypeptide(L)'
;KAAEGYDAEVAVTGEIASFLTPEQLLFLVRGGTYDMVLVSGMCTASFEKVERETGVPVYRGPRHAADLPLVLPLLGELELSRTVPADDFLARKKAGEALRELARREEEASFELLIREVKIGGTSRMKVLAEIMDAHRREDLRAVAEGLFSAGADIVDLGFGFDATPGDVSRCFSALEDIGGPLAADTQDPALIRAALPRADLILSLHDGNIPAVGAEVAAAGAAAVVIPGARSLAENLASAEAAGIGAIIADPILPPVGSGFTEALGRFRGSGRPLFFGAGNVVELLDADSVGANALLAGIAMELGAAVIFTSEHSDKTRGSVAEMRRAAEMMALARGRPYPKDLGIDLLVLKEKRRRREPPLAYGSSEQAVPMPREVVYDPCGNFRIGIEGDEIVAVHERVAIRGRPWEDVLYTILSEGRVSRLDHAGYLGKELYKAYLAIRFGRSFEQDGEF
;
A
#
# COMPACT_ATOMS: atom_id res chain seq x y z
N LYS A 1 -21.90 29.67 4.86
CA LYS A 1 -22.06 28.61 5.89
C LYS A 1 -20.71 27.97 6.29
N ALA A 2 -19.84 27.58 5.34
CA ALA A 2 -18.57 26.89 5.67
C ALA A 2 -17.57 27.76 6.45
N ALA A 3 -17.63 29.07 6.32
CA ALA A 3 -16.79 30.05 7.03
C ALA A 3 -17.54 30.80 8.14
N GLU A 4 -18.75 30.38 8.49
CA GLU A 4 -19.58 31.01 9.52
C GLU A 4 -18.91 30.84 10.90
N GLY A 5 -18.72 31.97 11.62
CA GLY A 5 -18.03 31.98 12.91
C GLY A 5 -16.54 32.28 12.84
N TYR A 6 -15.99 32.50 11.65
CA TYR A 6 -14.61 32.99 11.44
C TYR A 6 -14.64 34.42 10.91
N ASP A 7 -13.61 35.21 11.22
CA ASP A 7 -13.39 36.53 10.62
C ASP A 7 -12.88 36.32 9.19
N ALA A 8 -13.82 36.04 8.29
CA ALA A 8 -13.53 35.67 6.92
C ALA A 8 -14.55 36.25 5.93
N GLU A 9 -14.06 36.94 4.91
CA GLU A 9 -14.86 37.36 3.78
C GLU A 9 -14.92 36.26 2.71
N VAL A 10 -16.11 35.97 2.19
CA VAL A 10 -16.30 34.95 1.15
C VAL A 10 -16.67 35.63 -0.16
N ALA A 11 -15.79 35.56 -1.15
CA ALA A 11 -16.02 36.05 -2.51
C ALA A 11 -16.47 34.90 -3.43
N VAL A 12 -17.59 35.12 -4.14
CA VAL A 12 -18.05 34.16 -5.17
C VAL A 12 -17.51 34.65 -6.53
N THR A 13 -16.62 33.87 -7.12
CA THR A 13 -15.83 34.27 -8.30
C THR A 13 -16.37 33.72 -9.63
N GLY A 14 -17.46 32.95 -9.58
CA GLY A 14 -18.09 32.33 -10.74
C GLY A 14 -18.69 30.98 -10.37
N GLU A 15 -19.18 30.26 -11.39
CA GLU A 15 -19.76 28.92 -11.21
C GLU A 15 -18.72 27.86 -10.81
N ILE A 16 -17.46 28.04 -11.23
CA ILE A 16 -16.35 27.14 -10.97
C ILE A 16 -15.21 27.91 -10.34
N ALA A 17 -15.05 27.78 -9.02
CA ALA A 17 -14.03 28.50 -8.23
C ALA A 17 -12.58 28.15 -8.64
N SER A 18 -12.33 27.02 -9.25
CA SER A 18 -11.00 26.61 -9.71
C SER A 18 -10.52 27.37 -10.96
N PHE A 19 -11.40 28.06 -11.67
CA PHE A 19 -11.05 28.88 -12.84
C PHE A 19 -10.73 30.33 -12.47
N LEU A 20 -10.58 30.64 -11.20
CA LEU A 20 -10.17 31.96 -10.73
C LEU A 20 -8.83 32.36 -11.36
N THR A 21 -8.84 33.54 -12.03
CA THR A 21 -7.62 34.12 -12.61
C THR A 21 -6.92 35.09 -11.65
N PRO A 22 -5.60 35.32 -11.83
CA PRO A 22 -4.88 36.32 -11.03
C PRO A 22 -5.47 37.70 -11.11
N GLU A 23 -5.98 38.13 -12.28
CA GLU A 23 -6.59 39.46 -12.52
C GLU A 23 -7.91 39.58 -11.74
N GLN A 24 -8.74 38.54 -11.74
CA GLN A 24 -9.98 38.52 -10.96
C GLN A 24 -9.68 38.61 -9.46
N LEU A 25 -8.71 37.81 -8.97
CA LEU A 25 -8.33 37.83 -7.57
C LEU A 25 -7.76 39.21 -7.18
N LEU A 26 -6.90 39.80 -8.00
CA LEU A 26 -6.32 41.11 -7.75
C LEU A 26 -7.42 42.16 -7.62
N PHE A 27 -8.45 42.11 -8.45
CA PHE A 27 -9.60 43.01 -8.36
C PHE A 27 -10.36 42.86 -7.03
N LEU A 28 -10.55 41.66 -6.56
CA LEU A 28 -11.27 41.35 -5.32
C LEU A 28 -10.49 41.78 -4.06
N VAL A 29 -9.18 41.59 -4.05
CA VAL A 29 -8.32 41.85 -2.89
C VAL A 29 -7.88 43.32 -2.81
N ARG A 30 -7.96 44.06 -3.91
CA ARG A 30 -7.49 45.46 -4.00
C ARG A 30 -8.27 46.39 -3.08
N GLY A 31 -7.56 47.00 -2.13
CA GLY A 31 -8.15 47.94 -1.16
C GLY A 31 -8.73 47.32 0.10
N GLY A 32 -8.73 46.00 0.23
CA GLY A 32 -9.03 45.29 1.48
C GLY A 32 -7.78 45.09 2.33
N THR A 33 -8.00 44.81 3.60
CA THR A 33 -6.92 44.41 4.54
C THR A 33 -7.15 42.95 4.94
N TYR A 34 -6.30 42.06 4.44
CA TYR A 34 -6.42 40.63 4.66
C TYR A 34 -5.07 40.08 5.16
N ASP A 35 -5.10 39.18 6.12
CA ASP A 35 -3.91 38.46 6.57
C ASP A 35 -3.47 37.41 5.54
N MET A 36 -4.43 36.78 4.86
CA MET A 36 -4.21 35.81 3.79
C MET A 36 -5.44 35.63 2.90
N VAL A 37 -5.24 34.99 1.77
CA VAL A 37 -6.32 34.54 0.89
C VAL A 37 -6.23 33.03 0.71
N LEU A 38 -7.36 32.34 0.85
CA LEU A 38 -7.51 30.94 0.49
C LEU A 38 -8.28 30.84 -0.83
N VAL A 39 -7.64 30.35 -1.88
CA VAL A 39 -8.29 30.01 -3.15
C VAL A 39 -8.65 28.53 -3.18
N SER A 40 -9.56 28.11 -4.07
CA SER A 40 -9.87 26.68 -4.23
C SER A 40 -8.59 25.85 -4.40
N GLY A 41 -8.48 24.72 -3.70
CA GLY A 41 -7.36 23.79 -3.85
C GLY A 41 -7.22 23.22 -5.26
N MET A 42 -8.27 23.30 -6.07
CA MET A 42 -8.28 22.87 -7.49
C MET A 42 -7.80 23.97 -8.46
N CYS A 43 -7.53 25.19 -8.00
CA CYS A 43 -6.95 26.22 -8.88
C CYS A 43 -5.56 25.78 -9.37
N THR A 44 -5.27 26.00 -10.64
CA THR A 44 -3.95 25.73 -11.25
C THR A 44 -3.14 26.99 -11.50
N ALA A 45 -3.78 28.18 -11.54
CA ALA A 45 -3.13 29.46 -11.80
C ALA A 45 -2.11 29.84 -10.70
N SER A 46 -1.01 30.50 -11.05
CA SER A 46 -0.10 31.13 -10.09
C SER A 46 -0.61 32.50 -9.67
N PHE A 47 -0.63 32.77 -8.37
CA PHE A 47 -1.07 34.04 -7.80
C PHE A 47 0.08 34.92 -7.28
N GLU A 48 1.33 34.59 -7.61
CA GLU A 48 2.52 35.38 -7.20
C GLU A 48 2.44 36.86 -7.59
N LYS A 49 1.79 37.19 -8.72
CA LYS A 49 1.57 38.55 -9.13
C LYS A 49 0.67 39.28 -8.15
N VAL A 50 -0.40 38.64 -7.69
CA VAL A 50 -1.33 39.21 -6.71
C VAL A 50 -0.62 39.48 -5.39
N GLU A 51 0.16 38.49 -4.89
CA GLU A 51 0.93 38.63 -3.66
C GLU A 51 1.93 39.80 -3.73
N ARG A 52 2.62 39.97 -4.87
CA ARG A 52 3.57 41.08 -5.07
C ARG A 52 2.88 42.47 -5.10
N GLU A 53 1.70 42.55 -5.68
CA GLU A 53 0.98 43.84 -5.83
C GLU A 53 0.20 44.23 -4.57
N THR A 54 -0.25 43.25 -3.77
CA THR A 54 -1.09 43.49 -2.60
C THR A 54 -0.38 43.31 -1.27
N GLY A 55 0.73 42.55 -1.26
CA GLY A 55 1.41 42.13 -0.03
C GLY A 55 0.66 41.00 0.72
N VAL A 56 -0.47 40.52 0.22
CA VAL A 56 -1.30 39.52 0.87
C VAL A 56 -0.93 38.11 0.34
N PRO A 57 -0.55 37.15 1.20
CA PRO A 57 -0.21 35.82 0.78
C PRO A 57 -1.45 35.07 0.29
N VAL A 58 -1.30 34.28 -0.79
CA VAL A 58 -2.37 33.50 -1.42
C VAL A 58 -2.04 32.02 -1.34
N TYR A 59 -2.84 31.25 -0.62
CA TYR A 59 -2.64 29.83 -0.41
C TYR A 59 -3.75 29.00 -1.05
N ARG A 60 -3.44 27.74 -1.35
CA ARG A 60 -4.43 26.74 -1.73
C ARG A 60 -5.24 26.33 -0.48
N GLY A 61 -6.53 26.64 -0.48
CA GLY A 61 -7.49 26.07 0.44
C GLY A 61 -7.76 24.59 0.13
N PRO A 62 -8.78 23.98 0.74
CA PRO A 62 -9.19 22.63 0.38
C PRO A 62 -9.78 22.62 -1.03
N ARG A 63 -9.73 21.42 -1.66
CA ARG A 63 -10.34 21.21 -2.99
C ARG A 63 -11.84 21.45 -2.99
N HIS A 64 -12.49 21.17 -1.87
CA HIS A 64 -13.94 21.34 -1.72
C HIS A 64 -14.27 22.28 -0.57
N ALA A 65 -15.18 23.20 -0.81
CA ALA A 65 -15.65 24.16 0.19
C ALA A 65 -16.24 23.48 1.44
N ALA A 66 -16.77 22.27 1.30
CA ALA A 66 -17.30 21.47 2.42
C ALA A 66 -16.21 21.08 3.45
N ASP A 67 -14.94 21.09 3.06
CA ASP A 67 -13.80 20.75 3.93
C ASP A 67 -13.21 21.98 4.64
N LEU A 68 -13.64 23.23 4.29
CA LEU A 68 -13.22 24.45 4.96
C LEU A 68 -13.40 24.40 6.50
N PRO A 69 -14.52 23.90 7.05
CA PRO A 69 -14.68 23.79 8.51
C PRO A 69 -13.66 22.89 9.20
N LEU A 70 -12.97 22.04 8.44
CA LEU A 70 -11.89 21.17 8.96
C LEU A 70 -10.52 21.88 8.88
N VAL A 71 -10.35 22.82 7.95
CA VAL A 71 -9.09 23.53 7.70
C VAL A 71 -9.01 24.81 8.53
N LEU A 72 -10.10 25.60 8.57
CA LEU A 72 -10.11 26.92 9.23
C LEU A 72 -9.69 26.90 10.72
N PRO A 73 -10.12 25.91 11.55
CA PRO A 73 -9.69 25.85 12.96
C PRO A 73 -8.19 25.59 13.11
N LEU A 74 -7.54 25.09 12.08
CA LEU A 74 -6.12 24.70 12.08
C LEU A 74 -5.22 25.72 11.38
N LEU A 75 -5.77 26.88 10.96
CA LEU A 75 -4.96 27.98 10.44
C LEU A 75 -3.94 28.40 11.52
N GLY A 76 -2.67 28.43 11.17
CA GLY A 76 -1.58 28.66 12.13
C GLY A 76 -0.88 27.39 12.62
N GLU A 77 -1.54 26.22 12.53
CA GLU A 77 -0.91 24.91 12.79
C GLU A 77 -0.58 24.17 11.47
N LEU A 78 -1.31 24.47 10.38
CA LEU A 78 -1.07 23.92 9.05
C LEU A 78 -0.06 24.79 8.29
N GLU A 79 0.95 24.16 7.75
CA GLU A 79 1.87 24.78 6.81
C GLU A 79 1.17 24.91 5.43
N LEU A 80 0.46 26.01 5.21
CA LEU A 80 -0.26 26.24 3.96
C LEU A 80 0.70 26.43 2.78
N SER A 81 0.29 25.97 1.60
CA SER A 81 1.09 26.01 0.37
C SER A 81 0.41 26.80 -0.75
N ARG A 82 1.23 27.36 -1.64
CA ARG A 82 0.77 28.02 -2.87
C ARG A 82 0.37 27.03 -3.96
N THR A 83 0.78 25.77 -3.84
CA THR A 83 0.61 24.74 -4.89
C THR A 83 -0.11 23.48 -4.39
N VAL A 84 0.01 23.15 -3.10
CA VAL A 84 -0.58 21.94 -2.52
C VAL A 84 -1.87 22.30 -1.79
N PRO A 85 -2.99 21.61 -2.06
CA PRO A 85 -4.27 21.85 -1.38
C PRO A 85 -4.20 21.56 0.13
N ALA A 86 -4.94 22.36 0.91
CA ALA A 86 -4.93 22.28 2.38
C ALA A 86 -5.47 20.95 2.92
N ASP A 87 -6.37 20.28 2.21
CA ASP A 87 -6.89 18.95 2.59
C ASP A 87 -5.80 17.86 2.55
N ASP A 88 -4.78 17.98 1.70
CA ASP A 88 -3.65 17.07 1.68
C ASP A 88 -2.78 17.21 2.94
N PHE A 89 -2.59 18.42 3.45
CA PHE A 89 -1.88 18.65 4.72
C PHE A 89 -2.66 18.11 5.92
N LEU A 90 -3.98 18.28 5.92
CA LEU A 90 -4.84 17.73 6.96
C LEU A 90 -4.77 16.19 7.00
N ALA A 91 -4.82 15.55 5.84
CA ALA A 91 -4.68 14.10 5.75
C ALA A 91 -3.29 13.63 6.22
N ARG A 92 -2.22 14.31 5.79
CA ARG A 92 -0.84 14.03 6.23
C ARG A 92 -0.65 14.24 7.72
N LYS A 93 -1.21 15.31 8.31
CA LYS A 93 -1.15 15.56 9.76
C LYS A 93 -1.77 14.39 10.54
N LYS A 94 -3.00 13.98 10.19
CA LYS A 94 -3.69 12.86 10.82
C LYS A 94 -2.93 11.53 10.66
N ALA A 95 -2.41 11.26 9.47
CA ALA A 95 -1.60 10.08 9.23
C ALA A 95 -0.29 10.12 10.06
N GLY A 96 0.38 11.28 10.10
CA GLY A 96 1.56 11.48 10.92
C GLY A 96 1.30 11.28 12.43
N GLU A 97 0.18 11.73 12.95
CA GLU A 97 -0.24 11.50 14.34
C GLU A 97 -0.47 10.00 14.60
N ALA A 98 -1.16 9.32 13.70
CA ALA A 98 -1.40 7.88 13.79
C ALA A 98 -0.09 7.07 13.77
N LEU A 99 0.84 7.43 12.90
CA LEU A 99 2.15 6.76 12.81
C LEU A 99 3.01 7.01 14.06
N ARG A 100 3.01 8.22 14.61
CA ARG A 100 3.70 8.51 15.90
C ARG A 100 3.11 7.71 17.05
N GLU A 101 1.78 7.61 17.11
CA GLU A 101 1.12 6.78 18.13
C GLU A 101 1.46 5.30 17.98
N LEU A 102 1.53 4.78 16.74
CA LEU A 102 1.99 3.41 16.48
C LEU A 102 3.42 3.18 16.94
N ALA A 103 4.33 4.10 16.62
CA ALA A 103 5.73 4.01 17.04
C ALA A 103 5.85 3.99 18.56
N ARG A 104 5.14 4.88 19.26
CA ARG A 104 5.10 4.92 20.73
C ARG A 104 4.56 3.61 21.31
N ARG A 105 3.44 3.10 20.79
CA ARG A 105 2.87 1.81 21.25
C ARG A 105 3.82 0.65 21.04
N GLU A 106 4.54 0.63 19.92
CA GLU A 106 5.49 -0.43 19.62
C GLU A 106 6.74 -0.35 20.52
N GLU A 107 7.23 0.86 20.83
CA GLU A 107 8.34 1.07 21.75
C GLU A 107 8.01 0.55 23.16
N GLU A 108 6.82 0.87 23.66
CA GLU A 108 6.32 0.49 24.98
C GLU A 108 5.76 -0.95 25.04
N ALA A 109 5.67 -1.64 23.89
CA ALA A 109 4.99 -2.93 23.80
C ALA A 109 5.70 -4.03 24.58
N SER A 110 4.92 -4.82 25.33
CA SER A 110 5.35 -6.11 25.82
C SER A 110 5.44 -7.11 24.67
N PHE A 111 6.28 -8.13 24.83
CA PHE A 111 6.46 -9.20 23.84
C PHE A 111 6.71 -10.54 24.53
N GLU A 112 6.46 -11.63 23.84
CA GLU A 112 6.71 -12.99 24.32
C GLU A 112 8.01 -13.56 23.75
N LEU A 113 8.31 -13.20 22.48
CA LEU A 113 9.54 -13.60 21.78
C LEU A 113 10.22 -12.38 21.15
N LEU A 114 11.53 -12.47 20.99
CA LEU A 114 12.34 -11.50 20.25
C LEU A 114 13.13 -12.25 19.18
N ILE A 115 12.91 -11.89 17.91
CA ILE A 115 13.66 -12.44 16.76
C ILE A 115 14.50 -11.30 16.21
N ARG A 116 15.82 -11.32 16.43
CA ARG A 116 16.67 -10.12 16.34
C ARG A 116 16.05 -8.98 17.15
N GLU A 117 15.59 -7.90 16.49
CA GLU A 117 14.95 -6.75 17.12
C GLU A 117 13.41 -6.75 16.98
N VAL A 118 12.84 -7.81 16.37
CA VAL A 118 11.40 -7.90 16.10
C VAL A 118 10.69 -8.52 17.30
N LYS A 119 9.86 -7.71 17.96
CA LYS A 119 9.02 -8.13 19.09
C LYS A 119 7.83 -8.96 18.60
N ILE A 120 7.61 -10.15 19.10
CA ILE A 120 6.52 -11.06 18.73
C ILE A 120 5.59 -11.28 19.93
N GLY A 121 4.29 -11.09 19.74
CA GLY A 121 3.28 -11.32 20.76
C GLY A 121 3.09 -10.16 21.75
N GLY A 122 2.40 -10.43 22.85
CA GLY A 122 2.08 -9.45 23.87
C GLY A 122 1.22 -8.30 23.36
N THR A 123 1.63 -7.07 23.66
CA THR A 123 0.96 -5.86 23.16
C THR A 123 1.60 -5.29 21.88
N SER A 124 2.64 -5.93 21.38
CA SER A 124 3.27 -5.55 20.11
C SER A 124 2.29 -5.70 18.94
N ARG A 125 2.50 -4.93 17.87
CA ARG A 125 1.74 -5.06 16.63
C ARG A 125 1.95 -6.44 16.01
N MET A 126 0.92 -7.01 15.37
CA MET A 126 1.12 -8.19 14.51
C MET A 126 2.25 -7.93 13.52
N LYS A 127 3.19 -8.87 13.42
CA LYS A 127 4.31 -8.80 12.48
C LYS A 127 3.94 -9.41 11.15
N VAL A 128 4.34 -8.74 10.10
CA VAL A 128 4.14 -9.21 8.73
C VAL A 128 5.35 -10.06 8.34
N LEU A 129 5.09 -11.33 8.08
CA LEU A 129 6.06 -12.25 7.49
C LEU A 129 5.72 -12.39 6.01
N ALA A 130 6.67 -12.04 5.15
CA ALA A 130 6.52 -12.04 3.69
C ALA A 130 7.36 -13.14 3.05
N GLU A 131 6.72 -14.02 2.28
CA GLU A 131 7.37 -15.14 1.61
C GLU A 131 7.94 -14.76 0.25
N ILE A 132 9.12 -15.26 -0.04
CA ILE A 132 9.72 -15.36 -1.39
C ILE A 132 9.64 -16.83 -1.80
N MET A 133 8.60 -17.19 -2.58
CA MET A 133 8.42 -18.54 -3.08
C MET A 133 9.54 -18.92 -4.04
N ASP A 134 9.98 -20.21 -3.99
CA ASP A 134 11.06 -20.75 -4.82
C ASP A 134 12.34 -19.89 -4.79
N ALA A 135 12.74 -19.41 -3.63
CA ALA A 135 13.86 -18.49 -3.44
C ALA A 135 15.16 -18.98 -4.12
N HIS A 136 15.37 -20.29 -4.20
CA HIS A 136 16.55 -20.92 -4.81
C HIS A 136 16.63 -20.73 -6.33
N ARG A 137 15.53 -20.40 -7.00
CA ARG A 137 15.44 -20.16 -8.44
C ARG A 137 15.58 -18.68 -8.82
N ARG A 138 15.64 -17.79 -7.84
CA ARG A 138 15.65 -16.35 -8.10
C ARG A 138 17.06 -15.80 -8.29
N GLU A 139 17.27 -15.14 -9.41
CA GLU A 139 18.51 -14.41 -9.68
C GLU A 139 18.53 -13.03 -8.99
N ASP A 140 17.35 -12.44 -8.76
CA ASP A 140 17.11 -11.12 -8.15
C ASP A 140 16.78 -11.17 -6.65
N LEU A 141 17.11 -12.28 -5.97
CA LEU A 141 16.70 -12.59 -4.60
C LEU A 141 16.94 -11.42 -3.62
N ARG A 142 18.13 -10.79 -3.67
CA ARG A 142 18.46 -9.65 -2.78
C ARG A 142 17.53 -8.45 -3.03
N ALA A 143 17.33 -8.07 -4.28
CA ALA A 143 16.48 -6.93 -4.63
C ALA A 143 15.03 -7.17 -4.20
N VAL A 144 14.53 -8.40 -4.35
CA VAL A 144 13.19 -8.79 -3.90
C VAL A 144 13.08 -8.72 -2.38
N ALA A 145 14.04 -9.27 -1.63
CA ALA A 145 14.03 -9.24 -0.18
C ALA A 145 14.10 -7.79 0.37
N GLU A 146 14.97 -6.95 -0.18
CA GLU A 146 15.05 -5.52 0.15
C GLU A 146 13.73 -4.79 -0.18
N GLY A 147 13.09 -5.15 -1.30
CA GLY A 147 11.78 -4.63 -1.70
C GLY A 147 10.68 -5.00 -0.69
N LEU A 148 10.63 -6.24 -0.22
CA LEU A 148 9.66 -6.70 0.78
C LEU A 148 9.85 -6.00 2.14
N PHE A 149 11.10 -5.85 2.62
CA PHE A 149 11.37 -5.06 3.83
C PHE A 149 10.95 -3.61 3.65
N SER A 150 11.23 -3.00 2.50
CA SER A 150 10.81 -1.63 2.18
C SER A 150 9.29 -1.49 2.10
N ALA A 151 8.59 -2.53 1.63
CA ALA A 151 7.12 -2.59 1.63
C ALA A 151 6.53 -2.77 3.03
N GLY A 152 7.34 -3.12 4.04
CA GLY A 152 6.93 -3.20 5.43
C GLY A 152 6.87 -4.61 6.02
N ALA A 153 7.48 -5.60 5.39
CA ALA A 153 7.72 -6.89 6.02
C ALA A 153 8.57 -6.71 7.28
N ASP A 154 8.23 -7.40 8.35
CA ASP A 154 9.03 -7.46 9.58
C ASP A 154 10.00 -8.65 9.52
N ILE A 155 9.64 -9.70 8.79
CA ILE A 155 10.41 -10.93 8.57
C ILE A 155 10.26 -11.29 7.10
N VAL A 156 11.34 -11.66 6.43
CA VAL A 156 11.30 -12.23 5.08
C VAL A 156 11.56 -13.71 5.14
N ASP A 157 10.69 -14.47 4.52
CA ASP A 157 10.71 -15.93 4.48
C ASP A 157 11.18 -16.42 3.11
N LEU A 158 12.14 -17.35 3.14
CA LEU A 158 12.68 -17.99 1.94
C LEU A 158 12.03 -19.37 1.78
N GLY A 159 11.05 -19.46 0.88
CA GLY A 159 10.38 -20.70 0.52
C GLY A 159 11.26 -21.56 -0.40
N PHE A 160 11.47 -22.82 -0.03
CA PHE A 160 12.26 -23.78 -0.80
C PHE A 160 11.38 -24.89 -1.35
N GLY A 161 11.33 -25.01 -2.68
CA GLY A 161 10.61 -26.07 -3.37
C GLY A 161 11.23 -27.45 -3.15
N PHE A 162 10.52 -28.50 -3.55
CA PHE A 162 10.93 -29.90 -3.40
C PHE A 162 12.21 -30.27 -4.15
N ASP A 163 12.65 -29.47 -5.10
CA ASP A 163 13.86 -29.66 -5.90
C ASP A 163 15.06 -28.85 -5.38
N ALA A 164 14.89 -28.08 -4.31
CA ALA A 164 15.98 -27.34 -3.68
C ALA A 164 16.99 -28.28 -3.02
N THR A 165 18.26 -27.92 -3.05
CA THR A 165 19.35 -28.64 -2.40
C THR A 165 19.89 -27.86 -1.20
N PRO A 166 20.59 -28.51 -0.26
CA PRO A 166 21.29 -27.83 0.83
C PRO A 166 22.26 -26.71 0.35
N GLY A 167 22.88 -26.94 -0.81
CA GLY A 167 23.77 -25.95 -1.44
C GLY A 167 23.00 -24.69 -1.89
N ASP A 168 21.79 -24.88 -2.42
CA ASP A 168 20.93 -23.77 -2.82
C ASP A 168 20.48 -22.93 -1.61
N VAL A 169 20.09 -23.59 -0.51
CA VAL A 169 19.74 -22.89 0.75
C VAL A 169 20.91 -22.06 1.24
N SER A 170 22.10 -22.66 1.34
CA SER A 170 23.31 -21.95 1.78
C SER A 170 23.65 -20.78 0.88
N ARG A 171 23.48 -20.91 -0.44
CA ARG A 171 23.68 -19.82 -1.43
C ARG A 171 22.69 -18.68 -1.20
N CYS A 172 21.39 -18.98 -1.02
CA CYS A 172 20.36 -17.98 -0.79
C CYS A 172 20.64 -17.16 0.48
N PHE A 173 20.91 -17.83 1.60
CA PHE A 173 21.24 -17.13 2.85
C PHE A 173 22.55 -16.36 2.76
N SER A 174 23.55 -16.84 2.02
CA SER A 174 24.80 -16.10 1.80
C SER A 174 24.59 -14.84 0.96
N ALA A 175 23.69 -14.88 -0.03
CA ALA A 175 23.34 -13.72 -0.84
C ALA A 175 22.64 -12.61 -0.02
N LEU A 176 22.08 -12.95 1.15
CA LEU A 176 21.34 -12.05 2.04
C LEU A 176 22.06 -11.79 3.38
N GLU A 177 23.36 -12.11 3.50
CA GLU A 177 24.10 -12.06 4.78
C GLU A 177 24.02 -10.70 5.49
N ASP A 178 24.06 -9.61 4.72
CA ASP A 178 24.05 -8.23 5.24
C ASP A 178 22.67 -7.58 5.23
N ILE A 179 21.59 -8.34 5.04
CA ILE A 179 20.26 -7.76 4.98
C ILE A 179 19.78 -7.32 6.37
N GLY A 180 19.14 -6.16 6.42
CA GLY A 180 18.80 -5.46 7.66
C GLY A 180 17.58 -5.99 8.42
N GLY A 181 17.21 -7.28 8.29
CA GLY A 181 16.04 -7.84 8.99
C GLY A 181 16.13 -9.35 9.19
N PRO A 182 15.22 -9.94 10.01
CA PRO A 182 15.17 -11.39 10.23
C PRO A 182 14.80 -12.14 8.97
N LEU A 183 15.47 -13.29 8.78
CA LEU A 183 15.24 -14.23 7.69
C LEU A 183 14.67 -15.54 8.24
N ALA A 184 13.62 -16.02 7.59
CA ALA A 184 13.08 -17.34 7.84
C ALA A 184 13.42 -18.31 6.71
N ALA A 185 13.38 -19.60 7.00
CA ALA A 185 13.50 -20.68 6.03
C ALA A 185 12.23 -21.52 6.06
N ASP A 186 11.45 -21.51 4.98
CA ASP A 186 10.28 -22.36 4.82
C ASP A 186 10.63 -23.64 4.07
N THR A 187 10.79 -24.68 4.85
CA THR A 187 10.98 -26.05 4.40
C THR A 187 10.72 -27.04 5.53
N GLN A 188 10.23 -28.20 5.18
CA GLN A 188 10.04 -29.31 6.13
C GLN A 188 11.14 -30.38 6.01
N ASP A 189 12.04 -30.25 5.01
CA ASP A 189 13.15 -31.18 4.80
C ASP A 189 14.26 -30.96 5.84
N PRO A 190 14.61 -32.00 6.65
CA PRO A 190 15.68 -31.91 7.64
C PRO A 190 17.06 -31.50 7.09
N ALA A 191 17.37 -31.84 5.84
CA ALA A 191 18.65 -31.49 5.24
C ALA A 191 18.70 -30.02 4.84
N LEU A 192 17.59 -29.47 4.33
CA LEU A 192 17.46 -28.07 4.00
C LEU A 192 17.42 -27.20 5.27
N ILE A 193 16.69 -27.64 6.33
CA ILE A 193 16.69 -26.98 7.64
C ILE A 193 18.11 -26.85 8.17
N ARG A 194 18.91 -27.94 8.18
CA ARG A 194 20.31 -27.88 8.63
C ARG A 194 21.16 -26.87 7.85
N ALA A 195 20.93 -26.80 6.54
CA ALA A 195 21.66 -25.86 5.69
C ALA A 195 21.29 -24.41 5.99
N ALA A 196 20.05 -24.13 6.45
CA ALA A 196 19.58 -22.80 6.82
C ALA A 196 20.05 -22.35 8.21
N LEU A 197 20.13 -23.26 9.18
CA LEU A 197 20.39 -22.98 10.61
C LEU A 197 21.54 -22.02 10.90
N PRO A 198 22.69 -22.02 10.16
CA PRO A 198 23.77 -21.08 10.44
C PRO A 198 23.38 -19.60 10.29
N ARG A 199 22.27 -19.29 9.61
CA ARG A 199 21.89 -17.92 9.26
C ARG A 199 20.38 -17.63 9.40
N ALA A 200 19.54 -18.67 9.45
CA ALA A 200 18.09 -18.47 9.62
C ALA A 200 17.76 -18.07 11.06
N ASP A 201 16.95 -17.03 11.20
CA ASP A 201 16.44 -16.56 12.49
C ASP A 201 15.16 -17.32 12.91
N LEU A 202 14.43 -17.86 11.92
CA LEU A 202 13.17 -18.57 12.10
C LEU A 202 13.08 -19.75 11.12
N ILE A 203 12.56 -20.88 11.59
CA ILE A 203 12.28 -22.07 10.76
C ILE A 203 10.78 -22.26 10.61
N LEU A 204 10.31 -22.38 9.38
CA LEU A 204 8.97 -22.78 8.96
C LEU A 204 9.08 -24.09 8.17
N SER A 205 8.44 -25.24 8.55
CA SER A 205 7.77 -25.37 9.83
C SER A 205 8.14 -26.74 10.44
N LEU A 206 8.01 -26.87 11.75
CA LEU A 206 8.31 -28.09 12.49
C LEU A 206 7.04 -28.85 12.87
N HIS A 207 7.11 -30.18 12.77
CA HIS A 207 6.06 -31.13 13.18
C HIS A 207 6.65 -32.49 13.58
N ASP A 208 5.81 -33.42 13.94
CA ASP A 208 6.23 -34.78 14.38
C ASP A 208 7.13 -35.52 13.39
N GLY A 209 7.07 -35.22 12.09
CA GLY A 209 7.90 -35.82 11.06
C GLY A 209 9.36 -35.32 11.02
N ASN A 210 9.63 -34.12 11.49
CA ASN A 210 10.97 -33.52 11.40
C ASN A 210 11.59 -33.09 12.74
N ILE A 211 10.80 -32.78 13.79
CA ILE A 211 11.31 -32.46 15.13
C ILE A 211 12.32 -33.48 15.64
N PRO A 212 12.08 -34.81 15.55
CA PRO A 212 13.05 -35.81 16.04
C PRO A 212 14.42 -35.76 15.33
N ALA A 213 14.43 -35.28 14.08
CA ALA A 213 15.64 -35.22 13.26
C ALA A 213 16.46 -33.93 13.44
N VAL A 214 15.77 -32.75 13.64
CA VAL A 214 16.44 -31.43 13.64
C VAL A 214 16.16 -30.57 14.87
N GLY A 215 15.22 -30.96 15.74
CA GLY A 215 14.79 -30.13 16.87
C GLY A 215 15.93 -29.69 17.78
N ALA A 216 16.83 -30.63 18.14
CA ALA A 216 18.00 -30.30 18.97
C ALA A 216 18.99 -29.36 18.25
N GLU A 217 19.12 -29.46 16.94
CA GLU A 217 20.00 -28.58 16.13
C GLU A 217 19.39 -27.17 16.02
N VAL A 218 18.07 -27.06 15.83
CA VAL A 218 17.32 -25.80 15.85
C VAL A 218 17.49 -25.10 17.21
N ALA A 219 17.34 -25.86 18.31
CA ALA A 219 17.54 -25.35 19.65
C ALA A 219 18.98 -24.86 19.87
N ALA A 220 19.98 -25.66 19.43
CA ALA A 220 21.39 -25.30 19.56
C ALA A 220 21.80 -24.07 18.75
N ALA A 221 21.15 -23.84 17.60
CA ALA A 221 21.33 -22.66 16.77
C ALA A 221 20.68 -21.41 17.38
N GLY A 222 19.76 -21.56 18.34
CA GLY A 222 18.97 -20.46 18.91
C GLY A 222 17.93 -19.90 17.96
N ALA A 223 17.63 -20.59 16.87
CA ALA A 223 16.60 -20.16 15.92
C ALA A 223 15.19 -20.33 16.51
N ALA A 224 14.29 -19.40 16.19
CA ALA A 224 12.87 -19.56 16.47
C ALA A 224 12.26 -20.61 15.53
N ALA A 225 11.11 -21.18 15.91
CA ALA A 225 10.42 -22.14 15.07
C ALA A 225 8.91 -21.91 15.06
N VAL A 226 8.30 -22.01 13.87
CA VAL A 226 6.85 -22.19 13.72
C VAL A 226 6.55 -23.68 13.79
N VAL A 227 5.64 -24.04 14.68
CA VAL A 227 5.22 -25.43 14.88
C VAL A 227 3.80 -25.62 14.38
N ILE A 228 3.60 -26.65 13.56
CA ILE A 228 2.32 -27.00 12.93
C ILE A 228 1.81 -28.38 13.41
N PRO A 229 0.49 -28.67 13.27
CA PRO A 229 0.00 -30.03 13.38
C PRO A 229 0.53 -30.88 12.22
N GLY A 230 0.66 -32.19 12.48
CA GLY A 230 1.04 -33.20 11.49
C GLY A 230 0.19 -34.43 11.65
N ALA A 231 0.82 -35.62 11.74
CA ALA A 231 0.14 -36.84 12.17
C ALA A 231 -0.26 -36.74 13.66
N ARG A 232 0.47 -35.93 14.42
CA ARG A 232 0.13 -35.56 15.80
C ARG A 232 -0.54 -34.18 15.83
N SER A 233 -1.27 -33.95 16.92
CA SER A 233 -1.90 -32.63 17.17
C SER A 233 -0.86 -31.52 17.35
N LEU A 234 -1.27 -30.27 17.14
CA LEU A 234 -0.42 -29.11 17.40
C LEU A 234 0.12 -29.12 18.84
N ALA A 235 -0.72 -29.43 19.83
CA ALA A 235 -0.32 -29.43 21.25
C ALA A 235 0.79 -30.46 21.50
N GLU A 236 0.72 -31.70 20.91
CA GLU A 236 1.75 -32.72 21.04
C GLU A 236 3.06 -32.28 20.34
N ASN A 237 2.97 -31.64 19.19
CA ASN A 237 4.13 -31.13 18.46
C ASN A 237 4.79 -29.95 19.19
N LEU A 238 4.03 -29.06 19.80
CA LEU A 238 4.55 -28.00 20.67
C LEU A 238 5.33 -28.58 21.85
N ALA A 239 4.76 -29.57 22.56
CA ALA A 239 5.45 -30.24 23.65
C ALA A 239 6.73 -30.99 23.18
N SER A 240 6.71 -31.57 21.97
CA SER A 240 7.90 -32.22 21.38
C SER A 240 9.00 -31.19 21.03
N ALA A 241 8.64 -30.02 20.51
CA ALA A 241 9.58 -28.93 20.21
C ALA A 241 10.22 -28.38 21.51
N GLU A 242 9.41 -28.20 22.56
CA GLU A 242 9.89 -27.79 23.88
C GLU A 242 10.85 -28.83 24.48
N ALA A 243 10.51 -30.12 24.39
CA ALA A 243 11.36 -31.20 24.86
C ALA A 243 12.67 -31.28 24.08
N ALA A 244 12.72 -30.88 22.82
CA ALA A 244 13.92 -30.76 22.01
C ALA A 244 14.80 -29.57 22.42
N GLY A 245 14.31 -28.66 23.30
CA GLY A 245 15.04 -27.50 23.82
C GLY A 245 14.80 -26.22 23.03
N ILE A 246 13.85 -26.18 22.11
CA ILE A 246 13.53 -24.97 21.33
C ILE A 246 12.86 -23.96 22.27
N GLY A 247 13.50 -22.80 22.48
CA GLY A 247 13.03 -21.78 23.42
C GLY A 247 12.02 -20.79 22.79
N ALA A 248 12.16 -20.49 21.51
CA ALA A 248 11.34 -19.52 20.79
C ALA A 248 10.39 -20.25 19.83
N ILE A 249 9.14 -20.43 20.25
CA ILE A 249 8.12 -21.21 19.50
C ILE A 249 6.93 -20.34 19.17
N ILE A 250 6.49 -20.36 17.92
CA ILE A 250 5.26 -19.76 17.40
C ILE A 250 4.34 -20.92 16.97
N ALA A 251 3.08 -20.88 17.37
CA ALA A 251 2.12 -21.93 17.05
C ALA A 251 1.31 -21.58 15.80
N ASP A 252 1.28 -22.46 14.80
CA ASP A 252 0.41 -22.33 13.63
C ASP A 252 -0.64 -23.45 13.59
N PRO A 253 -1.91 -23.14 13.91
CA PRO A 253 -3.00 -24.11 13.80
C PRO A 253 -3.38 -24.48 12.37
N ILE A 254 -2.73 -23.90 11.36
CA ILE A 254 -2.98 -23.95 9.91
C ILE A 254 -4.34 -23.37 9.53
N LEU A 255 -4.28 -22.34 8.69
CA LEU A 255 -5.45 -21.68 8.10
C LEU A 255 -5.66 -22.18 6.66
N PRO A 256 -6.69 -22.99 6.38
CA PRO A 256 -7.01 -23.39 5.02
C PRO A 256 -7.69 -22.27 4.25
N PRO A 257 -7.70 -22.31 2.91
CA PRO A 257 -8.41 -21.33 2.09
C PRO A 257 -9.93 -21.37 2.31
N VAL A 258 -10.60 -20.30 1.94
CA VAL A 258 -12.08 -20.20 1.95
C VAL A 258 -12.66 -21.34 1.08
N GLY A 259 -13.68 -22.02 1.59
CA GLY A 259 -14.28 -23.18 0.95
C GLY A 259 -13.66 -24.53 1.34
N SER A 260 -12.53 -24.54 2.06
CA SER A 260 -11.82 -25.74 2.50
C SER A 260 -11.75 -25.89 4.02
N GLY A 261 -12.74 -25.35 4.76
CA GLY A 261 -12.80 -25.45 6.22
C GLY A 261 -12.27 -24.21 6.96
N PHE A 262 -12.16 -23.07 6.28
CA PHE A 262 -11.68 -21.80 6.85
C PHE A 262 -12.36 -21.44 8.18
N THR A 263 -13.70 -21.45 8.21
CA THR A 263 -14.47 -21.04 9.41
C THR A 263 -14.29 -22.01 10.58
N GLU A 264 -14.18 -23.31 10.30
CA GLU A 264 -13.89 -24.31 11.32
C GLU A 264 -12.47 -24.14 11.90
N ALA A 265 -11.51 -23.85 11.02
CA ALA A 265 -10.12 -23.63 11.42
C ALA A 265 -9.95 -22.46 12.39
N LEU A 266 -10.73 -21.38 12.26
CA LEU A 266 -10.66 -20.22 13.17
C LEU A 266 -10.86 -20.62 14.64
N GLY A 267 -11.65 -21.68 14.90
CA GLY A 267 -11.84 -22.23 16.25
C GLY A 267 -10.58 -22.79 16.89
N ARG A 268 -9.59 -23.19 16.06
CA ARG A 268 -8.30 -23.77 16.51
C ARG A 268 -7.28 -22.72 16.96
N PHE A 269 -7.51 -21.45 16.62
CA PHE A 269 -6.64 -20.32 17.01
C PHE A 269 -6.90 -19.87 18.45
N ARG A 270 -7.06 -20.80 19.38
CA ARG A 270 -7.29 -20.49 20.80
C ARG A 270 -6.54 -21.48 21.68
N GLY A 271 -6.00 -20.99 22.79
CA GLY A 271 -5.50 -21.86 23.86
C GLY A 271 -4.15 -22.50 23.64
N SER A 272 -3.34 -22.06 22.66
CA SER A 272 -1.99 -22.61 22.43
C SER A 272 -0.99 -22.26 23.54
N GLY A 273 -1.21 -21.17 24.28
CA GLY A 273 -0.26 -20.63 25.26
C GLY A 273 1.03 -20.11 24.64
N ARG A 274 1.07 -19.95 23.32
CA ARG A 274 2.20 -19.48 22.51
C ARG A 274 1.72 -18.39 21.55
N PRO A 275 2.60 -17.47 21.09
CA PRO A 275 2.30 -16.56 20.00
C PRO A 275 1.74 -17.31 18.80
N LEU A 276 0.70 -16.78 18.18
CA LEU A 276 0.00 -17.44 17.06
C LEU A 276 0.50 -16.90 15.72
N PHE A 277 0.69 -17.81 14.78
CA PHE A 277 0.93 -17.53 13.37
C PHE A 277 -0.38 -17.64 12.60
N PHE A 278 -0.68 -16.69 11.73
CA PHE A 278 -1.90 -16.63 10.93
C PHE A 278 -1.58 -16.60 9.44
N GLY A 279 -1.79 -17.70 8.74
CA GLY A 279 -1.45 -17.93 7.33
C GLY A 279 -2.39 -17.23 6.34
N ALA A 280 -2.49 -15.90 6.38
CA ALA A 280 -3.41 -15.15 5.51
C ALA A 280 -3.07 -15.26 4.02
N GLY A 281 -1.79 -15.36 3.65
CA GLY A 281 -1.34 -15.46 2.26
C GLY A 281 -2.00 -16.61 1.51
N ASN A 282 -2.11 -17.79 2.14
CA ASN A 282 -2.76 -18.95 1.54
C ASN A 282 -4.24 -18.71 1.21
N VAL A 283 -4.91 -17.84 1.95
CA VAL A 283 -6.32 -17.48 1.70
C VAL A 283 -6.41 -16.51 0.54
N VAL A 284 -5.58 -15.48 0.51
CA VAL A 284 -5.61 -14.41 -0.50
C VAL A 284 -5.19 -14.93 -1.86
N GLU A 285 -4.11 -15.76 -1.92
CA GLU A 285 -3.64 -16.36 -3.17
C GLU A 285 -4.66 -17.27 -3.83
N LEU A 286 -5.48 -17.95 -3.05
CA LEU A 286 -6.49 -18.89 -3.53
C LEU A 286 -7.91 -18.29 -3.63
N LEU A 287 -8.02 -16.96 -3.57
CA LEU A 287 -9.28 -16.23 -3.70
C LEU A 287 -9.20 -15.24 -4.88
N ASP A 288 -10.08 -15.39 -5.87
CA ASP A 288 -10.17 -14.45 -6.99
C ASP A 288 -10.93 -13.18 -6.59
N ALA A 289 -10.26 -12.33 -5.81
CA ALA A 289 -10.76 -11.03 -5.35
C ALA A 289 -9.59 -10.06 -5.17
N ASP A 290 -9.88 -8.75 -5.16
CA ASP A 290 -8.87 -7.73 -4.86
C ASP A 290 -8.29 -7.96 -3.46
N SER A 291 -6.96 -8.02 -3.37
CA SER A 291 -6.22 -8.36 -2.14
C SER A 291 -6.44 -7.37 -1.00
N VAL A 292 -6.59 -6.08 -1.29
CA VAL A 292 -6.72 -5.00 -0.28
C VAL A 292 -7.82 -5.26 0.74
N GLY A 293 -9.04 -5.58 0.26
CA GLY A 293 -10.19 -5.86 1.14
C GLY A 293 -10.04 -7.17 1.90
N ALA A 294 -9.48 -8.20 1.24
CA ALA A 294 -9.22 -9.51 1.84
C ALA A 294 -8.15 -9.40 2.95
N ASN A 295 -7.03 -8.74 2.68
CA ASN A 295 -5.96 -8.49 3.64
C ASN A 295 -6.46 -7.69 4.86
N ALA A 296 -7.25 -6.63 4.63
CA ALA A 296 -7.83 -5.85 5.73
C ALA A 296 -8.75 -6.68 6.64
N LEU A 297 -9.61 -7.51 6.05
CA LEU A 297 -10.52 -8.38 6.81
C LEU A 297 -9.76 -9.48 7.55
N LEU A 298 -8.80 -10.13 6.90
CA LEU A 298 -7.99 -11.18 7.52
C LEU A 298 -7.13 -10.65 8.67
N ALA A 299 -6.55 -9.46 8.53
CA ALA A 299 -5.84 -8.80 9.64
C ALA A 299 -6.78 -8.49 10.82
N GLY A 300 -8.04 -8.11 10.56
CA GLY A 300 -9.06 -7.92 11.59
C GLY A 300 -9.37 -9.22 12.34
N ILE A 301 -9.59 -10.31 11.61
CA ILE A 301 -9.82 -11.64 12.18
C ILE A 301 -8.59 -12.09 12.98
N ALA A 302 -7.39 -11.94 12.44
CA ALA A 302 -6.14 -12.29 13.10
C ALA A 302 -5.96 -11.53 14.42
N MET A 303 -6.27 -10.23 14.45
CA MET A 303 -6.25 -9.42 15.68
C MET A 303 -7.23 -9.95 16.74
N GLU A 304 -8.47 -10.26 16.37
CA GLU A 304 -9.48 -10.80 17.28
C GLU A 304 -9.10 -12.18 17.84
N LEU A 305 -8.33 -12.96 17.07
CA LEU A 305 -7.79 -14.26 17.49
C LEU A 305 -6.50 -14.13 18.29
N GLY A 306 -5.92 -12.92 18.40
CA GLY A 306 -4.67 -12.69 19.13
C GLY A 306 -3.43 -13.15 18.38
N ALA A 307 -3.48 -13.19 17.03
CA ALA A 307 -2.32 -13.54 16.22
C ALA A 307 -1.15 -12.55 16.43
N ALA A 308 0.05 -13.08 16.54
CA ALA A 308 1.29 -12.32 16.73
C ALA A 308 2.04 -12.12 15.40
N VAL A 309 1.93 -13.06 14.49
CA VAL A 309 2.52 -13.03 13.15
C VAL A 309 1.42 -13.28 12.12
N ILE A 310 1.40 -12.50 11.06
CA ILE A 310 0.52 -12.66 9.91
C ILE A 310 1.38 -12.89 8.66
N PHE A 311 1.14 -14.01 7.99
CA PHE A 311 1.86 -14.41 6.79
C PHE A 311 1.17 -13.88 5.54
N THR A 312 1.96 -13.40 4.58
CA THR A 312 1.49 -12.99 3.26
C THR A 312 2.52 -13.31 2.19
N SER A 313 2.10 -13.36 0.93
CA SER A 313 2.97 -13.51 -0.23
C SER A 313 2.51 -12.59 -1.38
N GLU A 314 3.40 -12.40 -2.34
CA GLU A 314 3.12 -11.69 -3.60
C GLU A 314 3.44 -12.61 -4.79
N HIS A 315 2.92 -13.84 -4.73
CA HIS A 315 3.23 -14.85 -5.73
C HIS A 315 2.49 -14.61 -7.06
N SER A 316 1.20 -14.30 -6.99
CA SER A 316 0.37 -14.02 -8.16
C SER A 316 0.28 -12.52 -8.45
N ASP A 317 -0.04 -12.15 -9.71
CA ASP A 317 -0.21 -10.74 -10.09
C ASP A 317 -1.31 -10.04 -9.27
N LYS A 318 -2.35 -10.76 -8.85
CA LYS A 318 -3.46 -10.22 -8.05
C LYS A 318 -3.08 -9.91 -6.60
N THR A 319 -2.00 -10.51 -6.09
CA THR A 319 -1.47 -10.28 -4.74
C THR A 319 -0.29 -9.32 -4.71
N ARG A 320 0.09 -8.77 -5.86
CA ARG A 320 1.14 -7.75 -5.95
C ARG A 320 0.80 -6.56 -5.06
N GLY A 321 1.71 -6.21 -4.13
CA GLY A 321 1.50 -5.17 -3.13
C GLY A 321 0.87 -5.66 -1.82
N SER A 322 0.55 -6.96 -1.68
CA SER A 322 -0.06 -7.54 -0.47
C SER A 322 0.76 -7.32 0.79
N VAL A 323 2.09 -7.23 0.70
CA VAL A 323 2.95 -6.97 1.87
C VAL A 323 2.70 -5.57 2.43
N ALA A 324 2.64 -4.56 1.57
CA ALA A 324 2.34 -3.19 1.99
C ALA A 324 0.88 -3.05 2.50
N GLU A 325 -0.05 -3.75 1.87
CA GLU A 325 -1.46 -3.82 2.30
C GLU A 325 -1.58 -4.47 3.68
N MET A 326 -0.94 -5.62 3.88
CA MET A 326 -0.95 -6.34 5.14
C MET A 326 -0.25 -5.56 6.26
N ARG A 327 0.87 -4.89 5.94
CA ARG A 327 1.53 -3.96 6.86
C ARG A 327 0.57 -2.86 7.30
N ARG A 328 -0.08 -2.20 6.37
CA ARG A 328 -1.06 -1.15 6.66
C ARG A 328 -2.25 -1.69 7.44
N ALA A 329 -2.75 -2.88 7.11
CA ALA A 329 -3.82 -3.55 7.83
C ALA A 329 -3.41 -3.85 9.28
N ALA A 330 -2.23 -4.40 9.52
CA ALA A 330 -1.71 -4.66 10.86
C ALA A 330 -1.55 -3.37 11.70
N GLU A 331 -1.10 -2.27 11.08
CA GLU A 331 -1.04 -0.95 11.70
C GLU A 331 -2.43 -0.42 12.08
N MET A 332 -3.42 -0.54 11.18
CA MET A 332 -4.82 -0.17 11.47
C MET A 332 -5.37 -0.99 12.64
N MET A 333 -5.12 -2.28 12.69
CA MET A 333 -5.57 -3.14 13.77
C MET A 333 -4.89 -2.80 15.10
N ALA A 334 -3.60 -2.46 15.10
CA ALA A 334 -2.90 -1.98 16.31
C ALA A 334 -3.49 -0.68 16.85
N LEU A 335 -3.84 0.28 15.97
CA LEU A 335 -4.53 1.52 16.35
C LEU A 335 -5.96 1.29 16.82
N ALA A 336 -6.63 0.27 16.27
CA ALA A 336 -8.01 -0.08 16.61
C ALA A 336 -8.13 -0.83 17.94
N ARG A 337 -7.02 -1.34 18.49
CA ARG A 337 -7.03 -2.08 19.76
C ARG A 337 -7.68 -1.25 20.88
N GLY A 338 -8.72 -1.78 21.52
CA GLY A 338 -9.53 -1.07 22.52
C GLY A 338 -10.64 -0.16 21.96
N ARG A 339 -10.82 -0.12 20.63
CA ARG A 339 -11.92 0.58 19.95
C ARG A 339 -12.99 -0.40 19.48
N PRO A 340 -14.26 0.02 19.32
CA PRO A 340 -15.32 -0.89 18.86
C PRO A 340 -15.17 -1.34 17.41
N TYR A 341 -14.44 -0.58 16.58
CA TYR A 341 -14.18 -0.90 15.15
C TYR A 341 -13.00 -0.10 14.57
N PRO A 342 -12.32 -0.63 13.54
CA PRO A 342 -11.16 -0.01 12.90
C PRO A 342 -11.56 1.09 11.89
N LYS A 343 -12.12 2.19 12.38
CA LYS A 343 -12.58 3.31 11.56
C LYS A 343 -12.04 4.63 12.09
N ASP A 344 -11.79 5.59 11.20
CA ASP A 344 -11.31 6.94 11.54
C ASP A 344 -10.00 6.95 12.34
N LEU A 345 -9.05 6.11 11.93
CA LEU A 345 -7.76 5.89 12.60
C LEU A 345 -6.66 6.88 12.18
N GLY A 346 -6.91 7.71 11.19
CA GLY A 346 -5.89 8.56 10.55
C GLY A 346 -5.17 7.88 9.37
N ILE A 347 -5.23 6.56 9.31
CA ILE A 347 -4.75 5.75 8.20
C ILE A 347 -5.86 4.79 7.73
N ASP A 348 -5.85 4.40 6.47
CA ASP A 348 -6.81 3.48 5.88
C ASP A 348 -6.22 2.70 4.70
N LEU A 349 -7.02 1.80 4.10
CA LEU A 349 -6.75 0.99 2.93
C LEU A 349 -7.78 1.26 1.82
N LEU A 350 -8.24 2.50 1.68
CA LEU A 350 -9.15 2.87 0.61
C LEU A 350 -8.35 3.19 -0.66
N VAL A 351 -8.43 2.32 -1.66
CA VAL A 351 -7.69 2.44 -2.93
C VAL A 351 -8.59 2.94 -4.06
N LEU A 352 -9.75 2.34 -4.24
CA LEU A 352 -10.68 2.64 -5.33
C LEU A 352 -11.88 3.49 -4.90
N LYS A 353 -12.37 3.27 -3.68
CA LYS A 353 -13.54 3.95 -3.15
C LYS A 353 -13.12 4.98 -2.10
N GLU A 354 -13.83 6.08 -2.05
CA GLU A 354 -13.63 7.10 -1.04
C GLU A 354 -14.51 6.85 0.20
N LYS A 355 -14.06 7.31 1.35
CA LYS A 355 -14.74 7.16 2.64
C LYS A 355 -16.12 7.83 2.67
N ARG A 356 -16.24 8.96 1.99
CA ARG A 356 -17.46 9.74 1.83
C ARG A 356 -17.55 10.24 0.40
N ARG A 357 -18.56 9.78 -0.33
CA ARG A 357 -18.84 10.33 -1.65
C ARG A 357 -19.30 11.78 -1.51
N ARG A 358 -18.62 12.67 -2.19
CA ARG A 358 -19.03 14.06 -2.29
C ARG A 358 -20.25 14.16 -3.19
N ARG A 359 -21.24 14.93 -2.74
CA ARG A 359 -22.43 15.24 -3.54
C ARG A 359 -22.32 16.67 -3.99
N GLU A 360 -22.10 16.86 -5.26
CA GLU A 360 -22.17 18.20 -5.87
C GLU A 360 -23.60 18.50 -6.29
N PRO A 361 -23.99 19.78 -6.24
CA PRO A 361 -25.28 20.18 -6.79
C PRO A 361 -25.32 19.89 -8.30
N PRO A 362 -26.52 19.70 -8.89
CA PRO A 362 -26.64 19.58 -10.32
C PRO A 362 -26.06 20.82 -11.03
N LEU A 363 -25.40 20.58 -12.15
CA LEU A 363 -24.90 21.67 -12.99
C LEU A 363 -26.08 22.51 -13.52
N ALA A 364 -25.94 23.83 -13.47
CA ALA A 364 -26.92 24.72 -14.10
C ALA A 364 -26.55 24.89 -15.57
N TYR A 365 -27.53 24.72 -16.45
CA TYR A 365 -27.37 24.92 -17.90
C TYR A 365 -28.68 25.42 -18.53
N GLY A 366 -28.58 26.20 -19.62
CA GLY A 366 -29.73 26.77 -20.30
C GLY A 366 -30.34 25.84 -21.35
N SER A 367 -29.55 24.96 -21.97
CA SER A 367 -29.97 23.97 -22.95
C SER A 367 -29.10 22.74 -22.91
N SER A 368 -29.59 21.63 -23.41
CA SER A 368 -28.83 20.39 -23.54
C SER A 368 -28.94 19.84 -24.96
N GLU A 369 -27.86 19.24 -25.44
CA GLU A 369 -27.83 18.52 -26.72
C GLU A 369 -27.46 17.06 -26.43
N GLN A 370 -28.04 16.16 -27.26
CA GLN A 370 -27.66 14.76 -27.18
C GLN A 370 -26.33 14.52 -27.91
N ALA A 371 -25.46 13.75 -27.29
CA ALA A 371 -24.21 13.33 -27.93
C ALA A 371 -24.51 12.51 -29.20
N VAL A 372 -23.79 12.80 -30.26
CA VAL A 372 -23.87 12.01 -31.51
C VAL A 372 -22.88 10.85 -31.44
N PRO A 373 -23.24 9.68 -32.04
CA PRO A 373 -22.31 8.57 -32.13
C PRO A 373 -21.03 8.95 -32.86
N MET A 374 -19.88 8.51 -32.34
CA MET A 374 -18.58 8.71 -33.00
C MET A 374 -18.58 7.95 -34.34
N PRO A 375 -18.09 8.55 -35.44
CA PRO A 375 -17.91 7.87 -36.72
C PRO A 375 -17.02 6.62 -36.56
N ARG A 376 -17.40 5.54 -37.25
CA ARG A 376 -16.59 4.31 -37.24
C ARG A 376 -15.36 4.36 -38.17
N GLU A 377 -15.38 5.30 -39.12
CA GLU A 377 -14.24 5.49 -40.04
C GLU A 377 -13.11 6.26 -39.36
N VAL A 378 -11.95 5.62 -39.29
CA VAL A 378 -10.76 6.23 -38.69
C VAL A 378 -10.01 7.03 -39.76
N VAL A 379 -9.87 8.32 -39.53
CA VAL A 379 -9.01 9.19 -40.37
C VAL A 379 -7.69 9.37 -39.67
N TYR A 380 -6.62 8.86 -40.27
CA TYR A 380 -5.27 8.95 -39.69
C TYR A 380 -4.73 10.39 -39.71
N ASP A 381 -3.96 10.71 -38.69
CA ASP A 381 -3.27 12.00 -38.60
C ASP A 381 -2.10 12.04 -39.58
N PRO A 382 -1.98 13.08 -40.44
CA PRO A 382 -0.81 13.22 -41.32
C PRO A 382 0.53 13.31 -40.59
N CYS A 383 0.55 13.72 -39.31
CA CYS A 383 1.75 13.75 -38.48
C CYS A 383 2.23 12.36 -38.03
N GLY A 384 1.46 11.29 -38.31
CA GLY A 384 1.78 9.92 -37.92
C GLY A 384 1.02 9.43 -36.69
N ASN A 385 1.39 8.22 -36.24
CA ASN A 385 0.75 7.54 -35.13
C ASN A 385 1.70 7.35 -33.95
N PHE A 386 1.15 7.14 -32.77
CA PHE A 386 1.90 6.83 -31.57
C PHE A 386 1.68 5.39 -31.14
N ARG A 387 2.75 4.75 -30.68
CA ARG A 387 2.66 3.52 -29.90
C ARG A 387 2.90 3.87 -28.43
N ILE A 388 1.91 3.59 -27.59
CA ILE A 388 1.94 3.86 -26.15
C ILE A 388 2.18 2.56 -25.42
N GLY A 389 3.02 2.59 -24.39
CA GLY A 389 3.32 1.48 -23.50
C GLY A 389 3.75 1.96 -22.12
N ILE A 390 4.07 1.01 -21.27
CA ILE A 390 4.61 1.24 -19.93
C ILE A 390 5.96 0.55 -19.83
N GLU A 391 6.98 1.25 -19.33
CA GLU A 391 8.29 0.68 -18.99
C GLU A 391 8.63 1.06 -17.55
N GLY A 392 8.65 0.06 -16.66
CA GLY A 392 8.74 0.29 -15.22
C GLY A 392 7.52 1.07 -14.71
N ASP A 393 7.75 2.26 -14.19
CA ASP A 393 6.72 3.17 -13.67
C ASP A 393 6.54 4.44 -14.53
N GLU A 394 7.01 4.41 -15.78
CA GLU A 394 6.87 5.50 -16.74
C GLU A 394 5.99 5.11 -17.93
N ILE A 395 5.23 6.09 -18.40
CA ILE A 395 4.53 6.03 -19.68
C ILE A 395 5.52 6.33 -20.78
N VAL A 396 5.51 5.52 -21.82
CA VAL A 396 6.38 5.68 -23.02
C VAL A 396 5.50 5.82 -24.25
N ALA A 397 5.54 6.96 -24.88
CA ALA A 397 4.86 7.24 -26.14
C ALA A 397 5.88 7.33 -27.28
N VAL A 398 5.89 6.37 -28.19
CA VAL A 398 6.82 6.28 -29.31
C VAL A 398 6.16 6.81 -30.58
N HIS A 399 6.78 7.83 -31.15
CA HIS A 399 6.44 8.38 -32.47
C HIS A 399 7.61 8.16 -33.41
N GLU A 400 7.41 7.41 -34.49
CA GLU A 400 8.47 6.96 -35.41
C GLU A 400 9.63 6.25 -34.66
N ARG A 401 10.71 6.98 -34.34
CA ARG A 401 11.88 6.46 -33.60
C ARG A 401 12.19 7.24 -32.33
N VAL A 402 11.30 8.18 -31.96
CA VAL A 402 11.49 9.03 -30.77
C VAL A 402 10.52 8.59 -29.71
N ALA A 403 11.02 8.28 -28.51
CA ALA A 403 10.22 7.99 -27.33
C ALA A 403 10.11 9.24 -26.44
N ILE A 404 8.90 9.62 -26.10
CA ILE A 404 8.57 10.62 -25.10
C ILE A 404 8.20 9.86 -23.83
N ARG A 405 8.87 10.14 -22.71
CA ARG A 405 8.73 9.41 -21.45
C ARG A 405 8.32 10.35 -20.33
N GLY A 406 7.49 9.87 -19.43
CA GLY A 406 7.09 10.63 -18.25
C GLY A 406 6.14 9.85 -17.35
N ARG A 407 6.07 10.26 -16.08
CA ARG A 407 5.10 9.70 -15.12
C ARG A 407 3.74 10.38 -15.18
N PRO A 408 3.65 11.73 -15.14
CA PRO A 408 2.39 12.43 -15.37
C PRO A 408 2.00 12.28 -16.86
N TRP A 409 0.82 11.74 -17.11
CA TRP A 409 0.32 11.60 -18.48
C TRP A 409 0.13 12.95 -19.17
N GLU A 410 -0.19 13.99 -18.40
CA GLU A 410 -0.34 15.37 -18.85
C GLU A 410 0.95 15.90 -19.46
N ASP A 411 2.10 15.63 -18.84
CA ASP A 411 3.41 16.09 -19.30
C ASP A 411 3.78 15.43 -20.63
N VAL A 412 3.47 14.12 -20.76
CA VAL A 412 3.69 13.38 -22.02
C VAL A 412 2.81 13.96 -23.13
N LEU A 413 1.52 14.17 -22.84
CA LEU A 413 0.58 14.78 -23.80
C LEU A 413 1.02 16.18 -24.19
N TYR A 414 1.36 17.01 -23.21
CA TYR A 414 1.81 18.39 -23.45
C TYR A 414 3.05 18.42 -24.37
N THR A 415 4.01 17.55 -24.12
CA THR A 415 5.22 17.42 -24.97
C THR A 415 4.86 17.06 -26.41
N ILE A 416 3.99 16.05 -26.60
CA ILE A 416 3.49 15.66 -27.93
C ILE A 416 2.86 16.85 -28.68
N LEU A 417 2.02 17.60 -27.99
CA LEU A 417 1.30 18.73 -28.58
C LEU A 417 2.21 19.92 -28.85
N SER A 418 3.12 20.27 -27.92
CA SER A 418 4.02 21.42 -28.04
C SER A 418 5.06 21.21 -29.16
N GLU A 419 5.42 19.96 -29.46
CA GLU A 419 6.32 19.63 -30.57
C GLU A 419 5.59 19.51 -31.92
N GLY A 420 4.28 19.77 -31.96
CA GLY A 420 3.48 19.72 -33.20
C GLY A 420 3.37 18.35 -33.83
N ARG A 421 3.46 17.28 -33.04
CA ARG A 421 3.41 15.88 -33.52
C ARG A 421 1.99 15.37 -33.75
N VAL A 422 0.99 16.18 -33.52
CA VAL A 422 -0.44 15.92 -33.73
C VAL A 422 -1.06 17.11 -34.40
N SER A 423 -1.79 16.89 -35.48
CA SER A 423 -2.50 17.94 -36.23
C SER A 423 -4.04 17.84 -36.11
N ARG A 424 -4.55 16.71 -35.65
CA ARG A 424 -5.98 16.42 -35.54
C ARG A 424 -6.43 16.43 -34.08
N LEU A 425 -7.54 17.11 -33.81
CA LEU A 425 -8.11 17.19 -32.45
C LEU A 425 -8.65 15.84 -31.95
N ASP A 426 -9.22 15.02 -32.83
CA ASP A 426 -9.69 13.68 -32.48
C ASP A 426 -8.53 12.74 -32.12
N HIS A 427 -7.38 12.86 -32.81
CA HIS A 427 -6.17 12.14 -32.47
C HIS A 427 -5.57 12.62 -31.13
N ALA A 428 -5.56 13.94 -30.86
CA ALA A 428 -5.16 14.46 -29.56
C ALA A 428 -6.05 13.96 -28.42
N GLY A 429 -7.37 13.91 -28.64
CA GLY A 429 -8.33 13.33 -27.70
C GLY A 429 -8.11 11.84 -27.45
N TYR A 430 -7.83 11.08 -28.51
CA TYR A 430 -7.48 9.67 -28.42
C TYR A 430 -6.19 9.43 -27.61
N LEU A 431 -5.13 10.20 -27.88
CA LEU A 431 -3.88 10.11 -27.13
C LEU A 431 -4.07 10.44 -25.65
N GLY A 432 -4.84 11.48 -25.33
CA GLY A 432 -5.17 11.81 -23.95
C GLY A 432 -5.85 10.66 -23.20
N LYS A 433 -6.81 9.98 -23.87
CA LYS A 433 -7.48 8.79 -23.33
C LYS A 433 -6.48 7.65 -23.08
N GLU A 434 -5.65 7.31 -24.06
CA GLU A 434 -4.72 6.18 -23.94
C GLU A 434 -3.60 6.45 -22.93
N LEU A 435 -3.05 7.66 -22.89
CA LEU A 435 -2.05 8.06 -21.91
C LEU A 435 -2.63 8.02 -20.48
N TYR A 436 -3.88 8.47 -20.30
CA TYR A 436 -4.55 8.37 -19.01
C TYR A 436 -4.83 6.92 -18.59
N LYS A 437 -5.21 6.04 -19.53
CA LYS A 437 -5.30 4.60 -19.27
C LYS A 437 -3.96 4.01 -18.82
N ALA A 438 -2.87 4.37 -19.47
CA ALA A 438 -1.53 3.93 -19.08
C ALA A 438 -1.17 4.42 -17.67
N TYR A 439 -1.48 5.67 -17.33
CA TYR A 439 -1.33 6.20 -15.98
C TYR A 439 -2.15 5.40 -14.94
N LEU A 440 -3.41 5.10 -15.23
CA LEU A 440 -4.25 4.29 -14.34
C LEU A 440 -3.70 2.86 -14.19
N ALA A 441 -3.19 2.26 -15.27
CA ALA A 441 -2.60 0.94 -15.22
C ALA A 441 -1.37 0.90 -14.29
N ILE A 442 -0.48 1.90 -14.36
CA ILE A 442 0.63 2.06 -13.42
C ILE A 442 0.11 2.21 -11.98
N ARG A 443 -0.86 3.10 -11.79
CA ARG A 443 -1.42 3.41 -10.46
C ARG A 443 -2.04 2.20 -9.76
N PHE A 444 -2.69 1.32 -10.52
CA PHE A 444 -3.38 0.14 -10.00
C PHE A 444 -2.61 -1.17 -10.20
N GLY A 445 -1.38 -1.11 -10.70
CA GLY A 445 -0.56 -2.30 -10.93
C GLY A 445 -1.14 -3.25 -11.98
N ARG A 446 -1.85 -2.72 -13.00
CA ARG A 446 -2.52 -3.50 -14.04
C ARG A 446 -1.73 -3.51 -15.35
N SER A 447 -2.02 -4.51 -16.19
CA SER A 447 -1.58 -4.50 -17.58
C SER A 447 -2.17 -3.31 -18.34
N PHE A 448 -1.40 -2.74 -19.25
CA PHE A 448 -1.85 -1.75 -20.22
C PHE A 448 -1.81 -2.34 -21.63
N GLU A 449 -2.90 -2.19 -22.33
CA GLU A 449 -3.00 -2.50 -23.76
C GLU A 449 -3.59 -1.28 -24.48
N GLN A 450 -2.85 -0.76 -25.46
CA GLN A 450 -3.33 0.33 -26.30
C GLN A 450 -4.53 -0.15 -27.08
N ASP A 451 -5.62 0.64 -27.18
CA ASP A 451 -6.91 0.30 -27.78
C ASP A 451 -7.73 -0.77 -27.02
N GLY A 452 -7.17 -1.43 -26.03
CA GLY A 452 -7.88 -2.37 -25.16
C GLY A 452 -8.82 -1.69 -24.17
N GLU A 453 -9.65 -2.48 -23.47
CA GLU A 453 -10.45 -2.01 -22.33
C GLU A 453 -9.55 -1.86 -21.09
N PHE A 454 -9.99 -0.99 -20.14
CA PHE A 454 -9.27 -0.80 -18.87
C PHE A 454 -9.91 -1.63 -17.77
#